data_2ece6147206b7f9598989303e6130bf9
#
_entry.id   2ece6147206b7f9598989303e6130bf9
#
_cell.length_a   1.000
_cell.length_b   1.000
_cell.length_c   1.000
_cell.angle_alpha   90.00
_cell.angle_beta   90.00
_cell.angle_gamma   90.00
#
_symmetry.space_group_name_H-M   'P 1'
#
loop_
_entity.id
_entity.type
_entity.pdbx_description
1 polymer ?
#
loop_
_entity_poly.entity_id
_entity_poly.type
_entity_poly.pdbx_seq_one_letter_code
_entity_poly.pdbx_strand_id
1 'polypeptide(L)'
;KNGTEIHVPTDQVSRVRLAMAQQGLPSGGTVGYELFDSSDSLGSTDFVHNINLVRALEGELARTIGAIESVRSARVHLVMPRRELFSREKQEPSASIVLKMKGIARLDRGQVTAIQHLVAAAVPKLTPNRISIVDDKGRLLAAGFEDLSDPATASIKTDERRRTFENRMART
;
A
#
# COMPACT_ATOMS: atom_id res chain seq x y z
N LYS A 1 -29.31 -25.64 -9.84
CA LYS A 1 -29.07 -24.32 -9.21
C LYS A 1 -27.57 -24.10 -9.24
N ASN A 2 -27.09 -23.45 -10.29
CA ASN A 2 -25.66 -23.05 -10.37
C ASN A 2 -25.52 -21.78 -9.54
N GLY A 3 -24.60 -21.76 -8.56
CA GLY A 3 -24.42 -20.68 -7.61
C GLY A 3 -23.90 -19.35 -8.19
N THR A 4 -23.89 -19.20 -9.52
CA THR A 4 -23.34 -18.05 -10.24
C THR A 4 -24.43 -17.14 -10.84
N GLU A 5 -25.69 -17.57 -10.88
CA GLU A 5 -26.78 -16.81 -11.50
C GLU A 5 -27.94 -16.60 -10.52
N ILE A 6 -28.40 -15.37 -10.41
CA ILE A 6 -29.59 -15.00 -9.63
C ILE A 6 -30.68 -14.60 -10.61
N HIS A 7 -31.74 -15.37 -10.66
CA HIS A 7 -32.96 -15.08 -11.48
C HIS A 7 -33.93 -14.25 -10.66
N VAL A 8 -34.35 -13.12 -11.20
CA VAL A 8 -35.38 -12.24 -10.63
C VAL A 8 -36.51 -12.07 -11.65
N PRO A 9 -37.79 -11.91 -11.23
CA PRO A 9 -38.88 -11.55 -12.12
C PRO A 9 -38.58 -10.29 -12.92
N THR A 10 -38.99 -10.25 -14.19
CA THR A 10 -38.63 -9.19 -15.13
C THR A 10 -39.06 -7.80 -14.68
N ASP A 11 -40.20 -7.72 -13.97
CA ASP A 11 -40.74 -6.49 -13.39
C ASP A 11 -39.91 -5.92 -12.22
N GLN A 12 -39.08 -6.75 -11.57
CA GLN A 12 -38.26 -6.36 -10.42
C GLN A 12 -36.80 -6.11 -10.77
N VAL A 13 -36.37 -6.41 -11.99
CA VAL A 13 -34.96 -6.28 -12.42
C VAL A 13 -34.40 -4.86 -12.19
N SER A 14 -35.14 -3.83 -12.58
CA SER A 14 -34.69 -2.44 -12.43
C SER A 14 -34.58 -2.03 -10.96
N ARG A 15 -35.51 -2.50 -10.12
CA ARG A 15 -35.52 -2.21 -8.68
C ARG A 15 -34.36 -2.89 -7.96
N VAL A 16 -34.09 -4.14 -8.31
CA VAL A 16 -32.97 -4.89 -7.74
C VAL A 16 -31.62 -4.29 -8.18
N ARG A 17 -31.48 -3.91 -9.46
CA ARG A 17 -30.27 -3.21 -9.96
C ARG A 17 -30.03 -1.89 -9.24
N LEU A 18 -31.08 -1.12 -9.00
CA LEU A 18 -30.95 0.16 -8.27
C LEU A 18 -30.55 -0.07 -6.81
N ALA A 19 -31.13 -1.05 -6.15
CA ALA A 19 -30.77 -1.41 -4.77
C ALA A 19 -29.32 -1.91 -4.66
N MET A 20 -28.88 -2.73 -5.62
CA MET A 20 -27.49 -3.19 -5.68
C MET A 20 -26.53 -2.04 -5.96
N ALA A 21 -26.86 -1.11 -6.86
CA ALA A 21 -26.05 0.07 -7.14
C ALA A 21 -25.93 1.00 -5.92
N GLN A 22 -26.99 1.16 -5.13
CA GLN A 22 -26.96 1.90 -3.87
C GLN A 22 -26.04 1.25 -2.81
N GLN A 23 -25.89 -0.07 -2.87
CA GLN A 23 -24.97 -0.83 -2.03
C GLN A 23 -23.57 -0.95 -2.63
N GLY A 24 -23.31 -0.28 -3.77
CA GLY A 24 -22.03 -0.35 -4.47
C GLY A 24 -21.75 -1.69 -5.14
N LEU A 25 -22.82 -2.47 -5.47
CA LEU A 25 -22.72 -3.76 -6.14
C LEU A 25 -23.22 -3.66 -7.61
N PRO A 26 -22.55 -4.31 -8.58
CA PRO A 26 -21.23 -4.90 -8.40
C PRO A 26 -20.24 -3.81 -8.01
N SER A 27 -19.44 -4.02 -7.00
CA SER A 27 -18.30 -3.16 -6.75
C SER A 27 -17.53 -3.16 -8.07
N GLY A 28 -17.61 -2.04 -8.81
CA GLY A 28 -16.92 -1.87 -10.09
C GLY A 28 -15.45 -2.09 -9.83
N GLY A 29 -15.05 -3.34 -9.90
CA GLY A 29 -13.68 -3.73 -9.70
C GLY A 29 -12.89 -3.03 -10.76
N THR A 30 -12.01 -2.15 -10.36
CA THR A 30 -10.88 -1.86 -11.20
C THR A 30 -10.31 -3.22 -11.55
N VAL A 31 -10.42 -3.56 -12.86
CA VAL A 31 -9.87 -4.82 -13.38
C VAL A 31 -8.40 -4.83 -12.98
N GLY A 32 -8.09 -5.64 -12.00
CA GLY A 32 -6.77 -5.71 -11.41
C GLY A 32 -6.16 -7.09 -11.64
N TYR A 33 -5.70 -7.68 -10.58
CA TYR A 33 -5.06 -9.01 -10.63
C TYR A 33 -6.01 -10.15 -11.04
N GLU A 34 -7.35 -9.95 -11.01
CA GLU A 34 -8.36 -10.94 -11.42
C GLU A 34 -8.19 -11.41 -12.87
N LEU A 35 -7.62 -10.57 -13.75
CA LEU A 35 -7.27 -10.97 -15.13
C LEU A 35 -6.29 -12.14 -15.17
N PHE A 36 -5.42 -12.26 -14.17
CA PHE A 36 -4.42 -13.31 -14.11
C PHE A 36 -4.98 -14.61 -13.50
N ASP A 37 -6.08 -14.53 -12.73
CA ASP A 37 -6.74 -15.68 -12.12
C ASP A 37 -7.48 -16.53 -13.18
N SER A 38 -7.86 -15.93 -14.31
CA SER A 38 -8.63 -16.58 -15.38
C SER A 38 -7.79 -17.01 -16.59
N SER A 39 -6.49 -16.73 -16.62
CA SER A 39 -5.63 -17.10 -17.75
C SER A 39 -5.00 -18.47 -17.53
N ASP A 40 -5.64 -19.48 -18.07
CA ASP A 40 -5.16 -20.88 -18.20
C ASP A 40 -4.02 -20.98 -19.25
N SER A 41 -2.98 -20.18 -19.10
CA SER A 41 -1.88 -20.12 -20.05
C SER A 41 -0.73 -21.02 -19.60
N LEU A 42 -0.58 -22.15 -20.25
CA LEU A 42 0.46 -23.17 -20.08
C LEU A 42 1.93 -22.67 -20.24
N GLY A 43 2.15 -21.38 -20.44
CA GLY A 43 3.48 -20.80 -20.67
C GLY A 43 3.95 -19.76 -19.63
N SER A 44 3.17 -19.49 -18.57
CA SER A 44 3.47 -18.39 -17.64
C SER A 44 3.54 -18.80 -16.17
N THR A 45 3.87 -20.05 -15.87
CA THR A 45 3.84 -20.60 -14.50
C THR A 45 4.68 -19.77 -13.52
N ASP A 46 5.90 -19.39 -13.90
CA ASP A 46 6.77 -18.58 -13.04
C ASP A 46 6.28 -17.15 -12.86
N PHE A 47 5.64 -16.58 -13.87
CA PHE A 47 5.08 -15.24 -13.81
C PHE A 47 3.87 -15.18 -12.89
N VAL A 48 2.92 -16.10 -13.07
CA VAL A 48 1.72 -16.21 -12.24
C VAL A 48 2.09 -16.53 -10.79
N HIS A 49 3.04 -17.45 -10.60
CA HIS A 49 3.54 -17.79 -9.26
C HIS A 49 4.14 -16.55 -8.55
N ASN A 50 4.92 -15.74 -9.25
CA ASN A 50 5.52 -14.54 -8.71
C ASN A 50 4.48 -13.47 -8.35
N ILE A 51 3.46 -13.27 -9.21
CA ILE A 51 2.34 -12.37 -8.91
C ILE A 51 1.59 -12.85 -7.67
N ASN A 52 1.28 -14.14 -7.57
CA ASN A 52 0.57 -14.69 -6.42
C ASN A 52 1.37 -14.57 -5.13
N LEU A 53 2.69 -14.74 -5.20
CA LEU A 53 3.58 -14.50 -4.06
C LEU A 53 3.53 -13.04 -3.59
N VAL A 54 3.62 -12.09 -4.52
CA VAL A 54 3.54 -10.64 -4.18
C VAL A 54 2.19 -10.32 -3.55
N ARG A 55 1.08 -10.81 -4.14
CA ARG A 55 -0.28 -10.61 -3.57
C ARG A 55 -0.41 -11.19 -2.17
N ALA A 56 0.15 -12.39 -1.94
CA ALA A 56 0.12 -13.01 -0.62
C ALA A 56 0.90 -12.16 0.39
N LEU A 57 2.10 -11.67 0.04
CA LEU A 57 2.90 -10.79 0.89
C LEU A 57 2.18 -9.47 1.18
N GLU A 58 1.62 -8.83 0.16
CA GLU A 58 0.82 -7.59 0.32
C GLU A 58 -0.36 -7.80 1.28
N GLY A 59 -1.07 -8.92 1.13
CA GLY A 59 -2.20 -9.27 1.98
C GLY A 59 -1.80 -9.53 3.44
N GLU A 60 -0.71 -10.27 3.68
CA GLU A 60 -0.22 -10.55 5.02
C GLU A 60 0.33 -9.28 5.71
N LEU A 61 1.07 -8.45 4.97
CA LEU A 61 1.55 -7.16 5.48
C LEU A 61 0.38 -6.22 5.82
N ALA A 62 -0.62 -6.14 4.95
CA ALA A 62 -1.81 -5.33 5.20
C ALA A 62 -2.56 -5.81 6.45
N ARG A 63 -2.66 -7.13 6.66
CA ARG A 63 -3.29 -7.73 7.86
C ARG A 63 -2.48 -7.43 9.12
N THR A 64 -1.16 -7.57 9.05
CA THR A 64 -0.26 -7.28 10.18
C THR A 64 -0.31 -5.81 10.59
N ILE A 65 -0.27 -4.89 9.62
CA ILE A 65 -0.38 -3.45 9.89
C ILE A 65 -1.78 -3.11 10.40
N GLY A 66 -2.82 -3.76 9.88
CA GLY A 66 -4.20 -3.59 10.33
C GLY A 66 -4.46 -4.07 11.77
N ALA A 67 -3.57 -4.89 12.35
CA ALA A 67 -3.63 -5.30 13.75
C ALA A 67 -3.15 -4.20 14.72
N ILE A 68 -2.51 -3.14 14.24
CA ILE A 68 -2.10 -1.99 15.05
C ILE A 68 -3.37 -1.27 15.54
N GLU A 69 -3.44 -0.98 16.84
CA GLU A 69 -4.64 -0.45 17.49
C GLU A 69 -5.21 0.81 16.80
N SER A 70 -4.35 1.75 16.39
CA SER A 70 -4.73 3.00 15.75
C SER A 70 -5.16 2.85 14.28
N VAL A 71 -4.89 1.70 13.65
CA VAL A 71 -5.15 1.44 12.24
C VAL A 71 -6.45 0.66 12.09
N ARG A 72 -7.34 1.14 11.21
CA ARG A 72 -8.58 0.45 10.85
C ARG A 72 -8.34 -0.59 9.77
N SER A 73 -7.59 -0.21 8.75
CA SER A 73 -7.17 -1.08 7.64
C SER A 73 -5.93 -0.51 6.98
N ALA A 74 -5.18 -1.38 6.34
CA ALA A 74 -4.02 -1.00 5.54
C ALA A 74 -4.15 -1.60 4.13
N ARG A 75 -3.56 -0.92 3.15
CA ARG A 75 -3.34 -1.46 1.82
C ARG A 75 -1.86 -1.29 1.51
N VAL A 76 -1.22 -2.36 1.10
CA VAL A 76 0.20 -2.40 0.79
C VAL A 76 0.34 -2.71 -0.70
N HIS A 77 1.21 -1.98 -1.38
CA HIS A 77 1.62 -2.24 -2.76
C HIS A 77 3.14 -2.41 -2.78
N LEU A 78 3.59 -3.54 -3.29
CA LEU A 78 5.00 -3.88 -3.41
C LEU A 78 5.43 -3.81 -4.87
N VAL A 79 6.52 -3.11 -5.13
CA VAL A 79 7.21 -3.13 -6.41
C VAL A 79 8.46 -3.98 -6.25
N MET A 80 8.45 -5.17 -6.83
CA MET A 80 9.59 -6.10 -6.81
C MET A 80 10.18 -6.18 -8.22
N PRO A 81 11.32 -5.53 -8.47
CA PRO A 81 11.95 -5.57 -9.79
C PRO A 81 12.46 -6.96 -10.11
N ARG A 82 12.31 -7.38 -11.36
CA ARG A 82 12.87 -8.63 -11.86
C ARG A 82 14.38 -8.48 -12.04
N ARG A 83 15.12 -9.56 -11.78
CA ARG A 83 16.53 -9.61 -12.11
C ARG A 83 16.68 -9.74 -13.63
N GLU A 84 17.11 -8.68 -14.26
CA GLU A 84 17.60 -8.74 -15.63
C GLU A 84 19.08 -9.11 -15.62
N LEU A 85 19.44 -10.18 -16.32
CA LEU A 85 20.81 -10.73 -16.33
C LEU A 85 21.84 -9.74 -16.91
N PHE A 86 21.39 -8.74 -17.67
CA PHE A 86 22.25 -7.77 -18.38
C PHE A 86 21.99 -6.30 -18.02
N SER A 87 21.15 -6.03 -17.02
CA SER A 87 20.92 -4.65 -16.58
C SER A 87 22.06 -4.15 -15.70
N ARG A 88 22.64 -3.02 -16.07
CA ARG A 88 23.63 -2.30 -15.26
C ARG A 88 22.99 -1.59 -14.05
N GLU A 89 21.71 -1.28 -14.13
CA GLU A 89 20.94 -0.68 -13.05
C GLU A 89 20.30 -1.74 -12.18
N LYS A 90 20.71 -1.79 -10.93
CA LYS A 90 20.05 -2.61 -9.90
C LYS A 90 18.81 -1.87 -9.43
N GLN A 91 17.67 -2.14 -10.01
CA GLN A 91 16.41 -1.68 -9.47
C GLN A 91 16.19 -2.35 -8.10
N GLU A 92 15.99 -1.53 -7.09
CA GLU A 92 15.70 -2.00 -5.74
C GLU A 92 14.21 -2.01 -5.48
N PRO A 93 13.70 -2.94 -4.64
CA PRO A 93 12.28 -2.98 -4.31
C PRO A 93 11.83 -1.72 -3.60
N SER A 94 10.55 -1.38 -3.76
CA SER A 94 9.90 -0.28 -3.05
C SER A 94 8.50 -0.68 -2.59
N ALA A 95 7.96 0.04 -1.60
CA ALA A 95 6.63 -0.19 -1.10
C ALA A 95 5.85 1.12 -0.93
N SER A 96 4.56 1.05 -1.18
CA SER A 96 3.62 2.13 -0.92
C SER A 96 2.49 1.61 -0.02
N ILE A 97 2.23 2.32 1.08
CA ILE A 97 1.27 1.91 2.10
C ILE A 97 0.23 3.00 2.28
N VAL A 98 -1.04 2.64 2.12
CA VAL A 98 -2.17 3.50 2.42
C VAL A 98 -2.83 3.01 3.70
N LEU A 99 -2.92 3.88 4.70
CA LEU A 99 -3.48 3.58 6.01
C LEU A 99 -4.84 4.25 6.19
N LYS A 100 -5.83 3.48 6.60
CA LYS A 100 -7.09 4.02 7.09
C LYS A 100 -7.07 4.01 8.62
N MET A 101 -7.20 5.19 9.22
CA MET A 101 -7.12 5.35 10.66
C MET A 101 -8.46 5.09 11.36
N LYS A 102 -8.44 4.70 12.64
CA LYS A 102 -9.65 4.60 13.48
C LYS A 102 -10.03 5.99 14.00
N GLY A 103 -11.18 6.52 13.58
CA GLY A 103 -11.71 7.78 14.07
C GLY A 103 -10.74 8.95 13.86
N ILE A 104 -10.36 9.62 14.95
CA ILE A 104 -9.40 10.75 14.97
C ILE A 104 -7.98 10.33 15.31
N ALA A 105 -7.71 9.03 15.46
CA ALA A 105 -6.39 8.52 15.81
C ALA A 105 -5.33 8.96 14.80
N ARG A 106 -4.11 9.17 15.29
CA ARG A 106 -2.95 9.51 14.47
C ARG A 106 -1.79 8.61 14.88
N LEU A 107 -0.94 8.30 13.94
CA LEU A 107 0.32 7.64 14.22
C LEU A 107 1.36 8.69 14.60
N ASP A 108 2.13 8.40 15.63
CA ASP A 108 3.34 9.17 15.94
C ASP A 108 4.50 8.75 15.02
N ARG A 109 5.60 9.51 15.05
CA ARG A 109 6.79 9.22 14.23
C ARG A 109 7.39 7.85 14.53
N GLY A 110 7.38 7.42 15.79
CA GLY A 110 7.90 6.12 16.20
C GLY A 110 7.09 4.97 15.61
N GLN A 111 5.76 5.08 15.64
CA GLN A 111 4.86 4.09 15.04
C GLN A 111 5.02 4.02 13.52
N VAL A 112 5.16 5.17 12.84
CA VAL A 112 5.42 5.23 11.39
C VAL A 112 6.74 4.53 11.06
N THR A 113 7.80 4.83 11.80
CA THR A 113 9.11 4.19 11.64
C THR A 113 9.04 2.68 11.91
N ALA A 114 8.29 2.26 12.92
CA ALA A 114 8.10 0.84 13.23
C ALA A 114 7.42 0.09 12.07
N ILE A 115 6.40 0.69 11.44
CA ILE A 115 5.74 0.12 10.25
C ILE A 115 6.74 0.01 9.08
N GLN A 116 7.57 1.03 8.84
CA GLN A 116 8.60 0.96 7.80
C GLN A 116 9.59 -0.19 8.04
N HIS A 117 10.08 -0.35 9.28
CA HIS A 117 11.00 -1.43 9.62
C HIS A 117 10.34 -2.81 9.52
N LEU A 118 9.08 -2.94 9.94
CA LEU A 118 8.32 -4.19 9.82
C LEU A 118 8.22 -4.63 8.36
N VAL A 119 7.84 -3.73 7.48
CA VAL A 119 7.69 -4.03 6.04
C VAL A 119 9.05 -4.29 5.38
N ALA A 120 10.07 -3.50 5.73
CA ALA A 120 11.42 -3.70 5.21
C ALA A 120 12.00 -5.08 5.62
N ALA A 121 11.72 -5.54 6.83
CA ALA A 121 12.19 -6.85 7.31
C ALA A 121 11.48 -8.03 6.62
N ALA A 122 10.25 -7.83 6.14
CA ALA A 122 9.46 -8.88 5.49
C ALA A 122 9.78 -9.05 3.99
N VAL A 123 10.36 -8.04 3.35
CA VAL A 123 10.61 -8.05 1.90
C VAL A 123 12.11 -8.03 1.63
N PRO A 124 12.66 -9.03 0.91
CA PRO A 124 14.08 -9.10 0.61
C PRO A 124 14.60 -7.84 -0.10
N LYS A 125 15.68 -7.26 0.41
CA LYS A 125 16.36 -6.06 -0.13
C LYS A 125 15.55 -4.76 -0.06
N LEU A 126 14.37 -4.76 0.53
CA LEU A 126 13.61 -3.54 0.77
C LEU A 126 14.24 -2.80 1.97
N THR A 127 14.45 -1.51 1.81
CA THR A 127 14.98 -0.65 2.87
C THR A 127 13.90 0.31 3.37
N PRO A 128 13.91 0.73 4.65
CA PRO A 128 12.87 1.59 5.23
C PRO A 128 12.70 2.93 4.49
N ASN A 129 13.77 3.47 3.92
CA ASN A 129 13.76 4.71 3.14
C ASN A 129 13.12 4.58 1.75
N ARG A 130 12.75 3.37 1.33
CA ARG A 130 12.01 3.08 0.09
C ARG A 130 10.53 2.74 0.34
N ILE A 131 10.05 3.05 1.54
CA ILE A 131 8.66 2.79 1.94
C ILE A 131 7.95 4.12 2.15
N SER A 132 6.98 4.41 1.29
CA SER A 132 6.09 5.55 1.41
C SER A 132 4.84 5.18 2.20
N ILE A 133 4.41 6.03 3.13
CA ILE A 133 3.20 5.82 3.92
C ILE A 133 2.32 7.06 3.84
N VAL A 134 1.06 6.87 3.48
CA VAL A 134 0.04 7.92 3.35
C VAL A 134 -1.20 7.52 4.14
N ASP A 135 -1.90 8.46 4.73
CA ASP A 135 -3.19 8.18 5.35
C ASP A 135 -4.37 8.33 4.35
N ASP A 136 -5.56 7.92 4.77
CA ASP A 136 -6.80 8.03 3.98
C ASP A 136 -7.25 9.47 3.71
N LYS A 137 -6.60 10.46 4.31
CA LYS A 137 -6.80 11.90 4.08
C LYS A 137 -5.76 12.51 3.14
N GLY A 138 -4.89 11.66 2.55
CA GLY A 138 -3.83 12.09 1.66
C GLY A 138 -2.63 12.73 2.35
N ARG A 139 -2.49 12.61 3.68
CA ARG A 139 -1.31 13.15 4.38
C ARG A 139 -0.17 12.17 4.26
N LEU A 140 0.99 12.66 3.85
CA LEU A 140 2.22 11.91 3.82
C LEU A 140 2.75 11.73 5.26
N LEU A 141 2.84 10.47 5.71
CA LEU A 141 3.37 10.10 7.02
C LEU A 141 4.85 9.73 6.94
N ALA A 142 5.26 9.12 5.82
CA ALA A 142 6.65 8.84 5.49
C ALA A 142 6.86 8.95 3.98
N ALA A 143 7.91 9.63 3.56
CA ALA A 143 8.34 9.70 2.17
C ALA A 143 9.22 8.49 1.84
N GLY A 144 8.86 7.75 0.79
CA GLY A 144 9.56 6.53 0.37
C GLY A 144 10.76 6.74 -0.55
N PHE A 145 11.04 7.97 -0.91
CA PHE A 145 12.21 8.37 -1.70
C PHE A 145 12.70 9.68 -1.13
N GLU A 146 13.48 9.63 -0.07
CA GLU A 146 14.38 10.74 0.22
C GLU A 146 15.62 10.51 -0.63
N ASP A 147 15.63 11.11 -1.80
CA ASP A 147 16.88 11.30 -2.53
C ASP A 147 17.74 12.26 -1.69
N LEU A 148 18.66 11.68 -0.92
CA LEU A 148 19.60 12.44 -0.08
C LEU A 148 20.52 13.33 -0.92
N SER A 149 20.42 13.24 -2.25
CA SER A 149 21.15 14.03 -3.23
C SER A 149 20.40 15.28 -3.69
N ASP A 150 19.10 15.44 -3.34
CA ASP A 150 18.38 16.67 -3.66
C ASP A 150 18.69 17.77 -2.63
N PRO A 151 19.42 18.83 -3.04
CA PRO A 151 19.81 19.93 -2.15
C PRO A 151 18.59 20.67 -1.55
N ALA A 152 17.41 20.58 -2.18
CA ALA A 152 16.17 21.17 -1.66
C ALA A 152 15.67 20.40 -0.41
N THR A 153 15.79 19.08 -0.39
CA THR A 153 15.40 18.24 0.77
C THR A 153 16.39 18.36 1.93
N ALA A 154 17.68 18.56 1.63
CA ALA A 154 18.73 18.78 2.62
C ALA A 154 18.53 20.13 3.36
N SER A 155 18.11 21.19 2.65
CA SER A 155 17.85 22.51 3.26
C SER A 155 16.66 22.51 4.20
N ILE A 156 15.57 21.80 3.87
CA ILE A 156 14.36 21.70 4.71
C ILE A 156 14.67 20.98 6.02
N LYS A 157 15.45 19.87 5.98
CA LYS A 157 15.89 19.17 7.20
C LYS A 157 16.79 19.98 8.09
N THR A 158 17.65 20.82 7.49
CA THR A 158 18.54 21.71 8.25
C THR A 158 17.74 22.79 8.96
N ASP A 159 16.72 23.37 8.31
CA ASP A 159 15.84 24.37 8.90
C ASP A 159 14.92 23.79 10.00
N GLU A 160 14.41 22.58 9.84
CA GLU A 160 13.61 21.92 10.89
C GLU A 160 14.47 21.60 12.14
N ARG A 161 15.71 21.11 11.94
CA ARG A 161 16.66 20.90 13.05
C ARG A 161 17.01 22.19 13.77
N ARG A 162 17.25 23.27 13.03
CA ARG A 162 17.53 24.58 13.57
C ARG A 162 16.38 25.12 14.40
N ARG A 163 15.13 25.07 13.89
CA ARG A 163 13.92 25.48 14.61
C ARG A 163 13.68 24.63 15.86
N THR A 164 13.94 23.34 15.80
CA THR A 164 13.80 22.45 16.97
C THR A 164 14.84 22.77 18.05
N PHE A 165 16.05 23.13 17.64
CA PHE A 165 17.13 23.54 18.56
C PHE A 165 16.82 24.90 19.19
N GLU A 166 16.39 25.88 18.39
CA GLU A 166 16.00 27.21 18.85
C GLU A 166 14.82 27.14 19.84
N ASN A 167 13.79 26.34 19.55
CA ASN A 167 12.64 26.13 20.44
C ASN A 167 13.02 25.41 21.77
N ARG A 168 14.09 24.61 21.76
CA ARG A 168 14.59 23.97 22.99
C ARG A 168 15.37 24.95 23.84
N MET A 169 16.15 25.84 23.23
CA MET A 169 16.89 26.90 23.93
C MET A 169 16.00 27.99 24.52
N ALA A 170 14.88 28.30 23.84
CA ALA A 170 13.93 29.32 24.31
C ALA A 170 13.07 28.86 25.51
N ARG A 171 13.16 27.61 25.92
CA ARG A 171 12.43 27.04 27.08
C ARG A 171 13.30 26.79 28.31
N THR A 172 14.57 27.17 28.26
CA THR A 172 15.51 27.16 29.41
C THR A 172 15.74 28.54 29.91
#